data_d65655b5d409f12559a0cd82ed96dd7f
#
_entry.id   d65655b5d409f12559a0cd82ed96dd7f
#
_cell.length_a   1.000
_cell.length_b   1.000
_cell.length_c   1.000
_cell.angle_alpha   90.00
_cell.angle_beta   90.00
_cell.angle_gamma   90.00
#
_symmetry.space_group_name_H-M   'P 1'
#
loop_
_entity.id
_entity.type
_entity.pdbx_description
1 polymer ?
#
loop_
_entity_poly.entity_id
_entity_poly.type
_entity_poly.pdbx_seq_one_letter_code
_entity_poly.pdbx_strand_id
1 'polypeptide(L)'
;MIRPLQVPMNFNPETEWVPPFELPDLSGHTEIAIDLETRDPNLLTMGSGSVRREGEVVGIAVAVEGWSGYFPIAHESGGNMDRALVLDWFEELLQTTATKIFHNAMYDVSWIRSMGFHINGGIVDTMVA
;
A
#
# COMPACT_ATOMS: atom_id res chain seq x y z
N MET A 1 -12.11 15.47 5.51
CA MET A 1 -12.04 14.26 4.68
C MET A 1 -10.69 14.20 3.97
N ILE A 2 -10.11 13.05 3.98
CA ILE A 2 -8.86 12.86 3.27
C ILE A 2 -9.14 12.88 1.77
N ARG A 3 -8.33 13.63 1.06
CA ARG A 3 -8.45 13.70 -0.39
C ARG A 3 -7.97 12.39 -0.96
N PRO A 4 -8.79 11.72 -1.74
CA PRO A 4 -8.37 10.45 -2.34
C PRO A 4 -7.35 10.67 -3.45
N LEU A 5 -6.96 9.59 -4.08
CA LEU A 5 -5.89 9.56 -5.06
C LEU A 5 -6.13 10.44 -6.27
N GLN A 6 -7.36 10.80 -6.56
CA GLN A 6 -7.61 11.67 -7.71
C GLN A 6 -6.95 13.04 -7.56
N VAL A 7 -6.58 13.44 -6.34
CA VAL A 7 -5.89 14.72 -6.16
C VAL A 7 -4.62 14.79 -6.99
N PRO A 8 -3.73 13.78 -6.95
CA PRO A 8 -2.56 13.77 -7.83
C PRO A 8 -2.93 13.80 -9.31
N MET A 9 -4.07 13.23 -9.67
CA MET A 9 -4.49 13.20 -11.07
C MET A 9 -4.94 14.56 -11.56
N ASN A 10 -5.38 15.41 -10.66
CA ASN A 10 -5.75 16.77 -10.98
C ASN A 10 -4.63 17.75 -10.68
N PHE A 11 -3.50 17.20 -10.36
CA PHE A 11 -2.36 17.95 -9.93
C PHE A 11 -1.86 18.89 -11.02
N ASN A 12 -1.52 20.08 -10.64
CA ASN A 12 -0.78 21.01 -11.47
C ASN A 12 0.43 21.53 -10.67
N PRO A 13 1.41 22.15 -11.34
CA PRO A 13 2.66 22.52 -10.67
C PRO A 13 2.49 23.44 -9.48
N GLU A 14 1.37 24.14 -9.41
CA GLU A 14 1.14 25.08 -8.33
C GLU A 14 0.30 24.50 -7.20
N THR A 15 -0.27 23.33 -7.42
CA THR A 15 -1.13 22.68 -6.45
C THR A 15 -0.57 21.29 -6.16
N GLU A 16 0.37 21.24 -5.28
CA GLU A 16 1.00 19.98 -4.94
C GLU A 16 0.07 19.11 -4.12
N TRP A 17 0.06 17.81 -4.44
CA TRP A 17 -0.62 16.85 -3.62
C TRP A 17 0.11 16.72 -2.28
N VAL A 18 -0.66 16.74 -1.22
CA VAL A 18 -0.11 16.63 0.13
C VAL A 18 -0.66 15.36 0.76
N PRO A 19 0.20 14.49 1.30
CA PRO A 19 -0.28 13.31 2.00
C PRO A 19 -1.16 13.67 3.18
N PRO A 20 -2.09 12.79 3.58
CA PRO A 20 -2.92 13.07 4.75
C PRO A 20 -2.08 13.17 6.01
N PHE A 21 -2.48 14.09 6.90
CA PHE A 21 -1.80 14.26 8.18
C PHE A 21 -2.00 13.06 9.10
N GLU A 22 -3.19 12.51 9.08
CA GLU A 22 -3.53 11.42 9.96
C GLU A 22 -3.83 10.19 9.18
N LEU A 23 -3.36 9.07 9.69
CA LEU A 23 -3.65 7.78 9.14
C LEU A 23 -5.00 7.32 9.69
N PRO A 24 -5.95 6.93 8.82
CA PRO A 24 -7.29 6.61 9.28
C PRO A 24 -7.35 5.32 10.07
N ASP A 25 -8.30 5.24 10.98
CA ASP A 25 -8.61 3.99 11.67
C ASP A 25 -9.57 3.19 10.81
N LEU A 26 -9.10 2.09 10.26
CA LEU A 26 -9.89 1.22 9.39
C LEU A 26 -10.37 -0.05 10.09
N SER A 27 -10.26 -0.12 11.40
CA SER A 27 -10.54 -1.33 12.17
C SER A 27 -12.00 -1.78 12.12
N GLY A 28 -12.92 -0.89 11.78
CA GLY A 28 -14.35 -1.25 11.69
C GLY A 28 -14.76 -1.87 10.36
N HIS A 29 -13.86 -1.97 9.41
CA HIS A 29 -14.18 -2.51 8.09
C HIS A 29 -13.95 -4.01 8.04
N THR A 30 -14.80 -4.71 7.28
CA THR A 30 -14.70 -6.17 7.12
C THR A 30 -13.85 -6.56 5.92
N GLU A 31 -13.64 -5.64 5.00
CA GLU A 31 -12.84 -5.86 3.79
C GLU A 31 -11.98 -4.65 3.53
N ILE A 32 -10.72 -4.90 3.23
CA ILE A 32 -9.74 -3.85 2.95
C ILE A 32 -8.99 -4.24 1.68
N ALA A 33 -9.08 -3.42 0.65
CA ALA A 33 -8.32 -3.63 -0.57
C ALA A 33 -6.95 -2.96 -0.43
N ILE A 34 -5.91 -3.66 -0.84
CA ILE A 34 -4.54 -3.22 -0.71
C ILE A 34 -3.82 -3.39 -2.04
N ASP A 35 -3.08 -2.37 -2.44
CA ASP A 35 -2.25 -2.41 -3.63
C ASP A 35 -0.93 -1.72 -3.31
N LEU A 36 0.18 -2.43 -3.52
CA LEU A 36 1.50 -1.89 -3.27
C LEU A 36 2.09 -1.35 -4.57
N GLU A 37 2.74 -0.21 -4.47
CA GLU A 37 3.58 0.30 -5.53
C GLU A 37 5.02 0.03 -5.15
N THR A 38 5.78 -0.59 -6.06
CA THR A 38 7.12 -1.05 -5.76
C THR A 38 8.10 -0.52 -6.80
N ARG A 39 9.36 -0.39 -6.38
CA ARG A 39 10.48 -0.27 -7.28
C ARG A 39 11.15 -1.63 -7.31
N ASP A 40 11.04 -2.32 -8.44
CA ASP A 40 11.51 -3.69 -8.59
C ASP A 40 12.26 -3.79 -9.95
N PRO A 41 13.52 -3.35 -9.98
CA PRO A 41 14.21 -3.10 -11.23
C PRO A 41 14.46 -4.34 -12.10
N ASN A 42 14.49 -5.51 -11.52
CA ASN A 42 14.76 -6.74 -12.25
C ASN A 42 13.56 -7.67 -12.36
N LEU A 43 12.35 -7.13 -12.15
CA LEU A 43 11.13 -7.94 -12.13
C LEU A 43 10.94 -8.77 -13.41
N LEU A 44 11.15 -8.16 -14.58
CA LEU A 44 10.89 -8.83 -15.85
C LEU A 44 11.92 -9.91 -16.20
N THR A 45 13.12 -9.81 -15.66
CA THR A 45 14.21 -10.74 -15.99
C THR A 45 14.48 -11.76 -14.91
N MET A 46 14.26 -11.41 -13.66
CA MET A 46 14.64 -12.23 -12.52
C MET A 46 13.47 -12.54 -11.57
N GLY A 47 12.27 -12.08 -11.91
CA GLY A 47 11.11 -12.23 -11.03
C GLY A 47 11.11 -11.21 -9.89
N SER A 48 10.24 -11.44 -8.92
CA SER A 48 10.06 -10.51 -7.81
C SER A 48 11.33 -10.31 -6.99
N GLY A 49 11.67 -9.05 -6.77
CA GLY A 49 12.83 -8.68 -5.95
C GLY A 49 12.63 -8.91 -4.46
N SER A 50 11.39 -9.16 -4.02
CA SER A 50 11.10 -9.34 -2.60
C SER A 50 11.93 -10.45 -1.95
N VAL A 51 12.13 -11.54 -2.69
CA VAL A 51 12.89 -12.70 -2.20
C VAL A 51 14.38 -12.40 -2.20
N ARG A 52 14.85 -11.69 -3.21
CA ARG A 52 16.26 -11.33 -3.34
C ARG A 52 16.65 -10.08 -2.57
N ARG A 53 15.66 -9.41 -1.96
CA ARG A 53 15.84 -8.13 -1.27
C ARG A 53 16.36 -7.03 -2.21
N GLU A 54 15.86 -7.04 -3.43
CA GLU A 54 16.13 -6.01 -4.42
C GLU A 54 14.90 -5.14 -4.61
N GLY A 55 15.11 -3.84 -4.67
CA GLY A 55 14.00 -2.91 -4.77
C GLY A 55 13.36 -2.64 -3.43
N GLU A 56 12.18 -2.03 -3.46
CA GLU A 56 11.47 -1.66 -2.25
C GLU A 56 10.02 -1.29 -2.54
N VAL A 57 9.21 -1.31 -1.51
CA VAL A 57 7.86 -0.76 -1.55
C VAL A 57 7.98 0.75 -1.48
N VAL A 58 7.43 1.45 -2.46
CA VAL A 58 7.49 2.92 -2.52
C VAL A 58 6.19 3.59 -2.12
N GLY A 59 5.08 2.86 -2.12
CA GLY A 59 3.80 3.38 -1.69
C GLY A 59 2.79 2.29 -1.43
N ILE A 60 1.77 2.65 -0.68
CA ILE A 60 0.70 1.74 -0.29
C ILE A 60 -0.63 2.40 -0.60
N ALA A 61 -1.45 1.75 -1.41
CA ALA A 61 -2.82 2.17 -1.65
C ALA A 61 -3.75 1.29 -0.85
N VAL A 62 -4.74 1.90 -0.21
CA VAL A 62 -5.73 1.19 0.59
C VAL A 62 -7.11 1.74 0.27
N ALA A 63 -8.06 0.84 0.12
CA ALA A 63 -9.43 1.21 -0.11
C ALA A 63 -10.37 0.38 0.76
N VAL A 64 -11.36 1.04 1.30
CA VAL A 64 -12.47 0.41 2.03
C VAL A 64 -13.76 1.00 1.47
N GLU A 65 -14.88 0.48 1.89
CA GLU A 65 -16.15 1.06 1.48
C GLU A 65 -16.20 2.53 1.91
N GLY A 66 -16.39 3.41 0.95
CA GLY A 66 -16.55 4.84 1.19
C GLY A 66 -15.27 5.65 1.31
N TRP A 67 -14.11 5.02 1.24
CA TRP A 67 -12.85 5.76 1.35
C TRP A 67 -11.71 5.04 0.66
N SER A 68 -10.80 5.82 0.08
CA SER A 68 -9.54 5.29 -0.44
C SER A 68 -8.43 6.32 -0.24
N GLY A 69 -7.21 5.84 -0.16
CA GLY A 69 -6.06 6.71 -0.03
C GLY A 69 -4.78 6.04 -0.50
N TYR A 70 -3.78 6.87 -0.77
CA TYR A 70 -2.45 6.44 -1.16
C TYR A 70 -1.42 7.06 -0.23
N PHE A 71 -0.49 6.26 0.23
CA PHE A 71 0.52 6.66 1.21
C PHE A 71 1.91 6.45 0.61
N PRO A 72 2.52 7.50 0.04
CA PRO A 72 3.88 7.41 -0.51
C PRO A 72 4.90 7.35 0.63
N ILE A 73 5.87 6.46 0.53
CA ILE A 73 6.88 6.28 1.57
C ILE A 73 8.30 6.29 1.06
N ALA A 74 8.53 6.09 -0.25
CA ALA A 74 9.89 6.03 -0.77
C ALA A 74 9.98 6.44 -2.25
N HIS A 75 9.14 7.35 -2.70
CA HIS A 75 9.22 7.88 -4.05
C HIS A 75 10.45 8.78 -4.22
N GLU A 76 11.15 8.63 -5.33
CA GLU A 76 12.34 9.44 -5.61
C GLU A 76 12.01 10.90 -5.80
N SER A 77 10.82 11.20 -6.31
CA SER A 77 10.37 12.57 -6.54
C SER A 77 10.10 13.36 -5.25
N GLY A 78 10.11 12.69 -4.10
CA GLY A 78 9.80 13.33 -2.83
C GLY A 78 8.32 13.29 -2.50
N GLY A 79 7.89 14.12 -1.55
CA GLY A 79 6.50 14.15 -1.12
C GLY A 79 6.10 12.94 -0.28
N ASN A 80 7.05 12.23 0.28
CA ASN A 80 6.78 11.04 1.05
C ASN A 80 6.31 11.38 2.46
N MET A 81 5.48 10.49 3.00
CA MET A 81 5.11 10.51 4.41
C MET A 81 6.24 9.88 5.24
N ASP A 82 6.15 10.05 6.55
CA ASP A 82 7.06 9.37 7.47
C ASP A 82 6.91 7.86 7.30
N ARG A 83 7.95 7.22 6.82
CA ARG A 83 7.93 5.80 6.49
C ARG A 83 7.60 4.94 7.71
N ALA A 84 8.20 5.23 8.85
CA ALA A 84 7.99 4.45 10.06
C ALA A 84 6.54 4.53 10.53
N LEU A 85 5.96 5.72 10.52
CA LEU A 85 4.56 5.89 10.92
C LEU A 85 3.60 5.15 9.98
N VAL A 86 3.82 5.24 8.67
CA VAL A 86 2.97 4.57 7.72
C VAL A 86 3.09 3.05 7.86
N LEU A 87 4.29 2.54 8.03
CA LEU A 87 4.50 1.10 8.18
C LEU A 87 3.92 0.57 9.49
N ASP A 88 4.01 1.32 10.58
CA ASP A 88 3.37 0.93 11.83
C ASP A 88 1.85 0.85 11.67
N TRP A 89 1.28 1.86 11.02
CA TRP A 89 -0.16 1.87 10.73
C TRP A 89 -0.55 0.70 9.82
N PHE A 90 0.26 0.44 8.81
CA PHE A 90 -0.01 -0.66 7.87
C PHE A 90 0.05 -2.00 8.57
N GLU A 91 1.02 -2.20 9.43
CA GLU A 91 1.12 -3.43 10.22
C GLU A 91 -0.13 -3.64 11.08
N GLU A 92 -0.60 -2.60 11.75
CA GLU A 92 -1.84 -2.68 12.54
C GLU A 92 -3.04 -3.06 11.67
N LEU A 93 -3.13 -2.43 10.50
CA LEU A 93 -4.19 -2.74 9.55
C LEU A 93 -4.16 -4.21 9.13
N LEU A 94 -2.98 -4.74 8.89
CA LEU A 94 -2.81 -6.14 8.49
C LEU A 94 -3.19 -7.12 9.61
N GLN A 95 -3.14 -6.68 10.87
CA GLN A 95 -3.48 -7.52 12.01
C GLN A 95 -4.99 -7.59 12.29
N THR A 96 -5.78 -6.72 11.69
CA THR A 96 -7.24 -6.79 11.86
C THR A 96 -7.80 -8.08 11.27
N THR A 97 -9.01 -8.44 11.69
CA THR A 97 -9.68 -9.65 11.17
C THR A 97 -10.31 -9.43 9.80
N ALA A 98 -10.25 -8.22 9.27
CA ALA A 98 -10.79 -7.91 7.95
C ALA A 98 -10.15 -8.79 6.87
N THR A 99 -10.92 -9.12 5.85
CA THR A 99 -10.40 -9.78 4.67
C THR A 99 -9.56 -8.77 3.88
N LYS A 100 -8.35 -9.16 3.51
CA LYS A 100 -7.46 -8.33 2.70
C LYS A 100 -7.59 -8.77 1.24
N ILE A 101 -7.89 -7.81 0.39
CA ILE A 101 -8.16 -8.05 -1.03
C ILE A 101 -7.00 -7.49 -1.84
N PHE A 102 -6.43 -8.33 -2.67
CA PHE A 102 -5.31 -7.96 -3.54
C PHE A 102 -5.64 -8.29 -5.00
N HIS A 103 -4.95 -7.65 -5.91
CA HIS A 103 -4.91 -8.09 -7.31
C HIS A 103 -3.48 -8.57 -7.59
N ASN A 104 -3.30 -9.85 -7.81
CA ASN A 104 -2.02 -10.55 -7.81
C ASN A 104 -1.42 -10.62 -6.39
N ALA A 105 -2.12 -11.31 -5.52
CA ALA A 105 -1.77 -11.40 -4.10
C ALA A 105 -0.37 -11.96 -3.87
N MET A 106 0.06 -12.92 -4.67
CA MET A 106 1.38 -13.52 -4.50
C MET A 106 2.47 -12.46 -4.51
N TYR A 107 2.39 -11.51 -5.43
CA TYR A 107 3.41 -10.46 -5.54
C TYR A 107 3.38 -9.54 -4.32
N ASP A 108 2.21 -8.99 -3.98
CA ASP A 108 2.09 -8.03 -2.88
C ASP A 108 2.37 -8.69 -1.53
N VAL A 109 1.85 -9.89 -1.30
CA VAL A 109 2.07 -10.61 -0.05
C VAL A 109 3.54 -10.93 0.14
N SER A 110 4.27 -11.25 -0.93
CA SER A 110 5.71 -11.50 -0.82
C SER A 110 6.46 -10.26 -0.34
N TRP A 111 6.08 -9.08 -0.80
CA TRP A 111 6.68 -7.83 -0.33
C TRP A 111 6.31 -7.54 1.12
N ILE A 112 5.06 -7.76 1.50
CA ILE A 112 4.62 -7.58 2.88
C ILE A 112 5.42 -8.48 3.82
N ARG A 113 5.56 -9.75 3.45
CA ARG A 113 6.35 -10.69 4.26
C ARG A 113 7.82 -10.34 4.31
N SER A 114 8.36 -9.79 3.22
CA SER A 114 9.76 -9.37 3.21
C SER A 114 10.04 -8.24 4.18
N MET A 115 9.02 -7.46 4.54
CA MET A 115 9.13 -6.42 5.56
C MET A 115 8.99 -6.97 6.99
N GLY A 116 8.75 -8.27 7.13
CA GLY A 116 8.57 -8.89 8.44
C GLY A 116 7.12 -8.86 8.95
N PHE A 117 6.17 -8.50 8.09
CA PHE A 117 4.77 -8.37 8.51
C PHE A 117 4.00 -9.65 8.25
N HIS A 118 3.05 -9.92 9.13
CA HIS A 118 2.09 -11.01 8.97
C HIS A 118 0.73 -10.45 8.60
N ILE A 119 -0.04 -11.25 7.89
CA ILE A 119 -1.40 -10.87 7.48
C ILE A 119 -2.38 -11.73 8.24
N ASN A 120 -3.24 -11.09 9.02
CA ASN A 120 -4.33 -11.74 9.71
C ASN A 120 -5.61 -11.63 8.88
N GLY A 121 -6.62 -12.43 9.18
CA GLY A 121 -7.84 -12.48 8.39
C GLY A 121 -7.66 -13.24 7.09
N GLY A 122 -8.68 -13.22 6.25
CA GLY A 122 -8.63 -13.89 4.96
C GLY A 122 -7.89 -13.07 3.91
N ILE A 123 -7.41 -13.75 2.88
CA ILE A 123 -6.79 -13.11 1.71
C ILE A 123 -7.60 -13.51 0.49
N VAL A 124 -8.00 -12.51 -0.30
CA VAL A 124 -8.68 -12.71 -1.57
C VAL A 124 -7.82 -12.13 -2.68
N ASP A 125 -7.63 -12.89 -3.74
CA ASP A 125 -6.90 -12.45 -4.92
C ASP A 125 -7.87 -12.33 -6.07
N THR A 126 -8.14 -11.10 -6.50
CA THR A 126 -9.09 -10.86 -7.58
C THR A 126 -8.57 -11.32 -8.94
N MET A 127 -7.27 -11.52 -9.07
CA MET A 127 -6.67 -12.00 -10.32
C MET A 127 -7.01 -13.47 -10.58
N VAL A 128 -7.31 -14.23 -9.53
CA VAL A 128 -7.54 -15.68 -9.60
C VAL A 128 -9.01 -16.03 -9.47
N ALA A 129 -9.84 -15.07 -9.20
CA ALA A 129 -11.27 -15.28 -8.93
C ALA A 129 -12.05 -15.86 -10.11
#